data_e91234befb4f53c7b3c715a5deb431c3
#
_entry.id   e91234befb4f53c7b3c715a5deb431c3
#
_cell.length_a   1.000
_cell.length_b   1.000
_cell.length_c   1.000
_cell.angle_alpha   90.00
_cell.angle_beta   90.00
_cell.angle_gamma   90.00
#
_symmetry.space_group_name_H-M   'P 1'
#
loop_
_entity.id
_entity.type
_entity.pdbx_description
1 polymer ?
#
loop_
_entity_poly.entity_id
_entity_poly.type
_entity_poly.pdbx_seq_one_letter_code
_entity_poly.pdbx_strand_id
1 'polypeptide(L)'
;MFSQENKLETDSVRTEKEKKLELNLDIVNRYIWRGQSWGGNYIAVQPTIEYAVTPKLTLGFWATTNFQNDYFYPDGVTSGKGYQEINFYATYQLNDFLQFQVWDYYWPSVSKVDGVDNGFFNYGKDGVKTVDAILYFDFSEGYKYPFNITISTLIAGNDYRYDSNGENAMRNFTSYLEFGYTFTLFEKSAIKVLNGIELDPVIGAVINNKAAYYSYADYDEVSFINMGIKATKEIDLGNGITMPLSLNYIHNGAKHNTETFGKNYLVAGISLNY
;
A
#
# COMPACT_ATOMS: atom_id res chain seq x y z
N MET A 1 16.77 -12.54 -68.59
CA MET A 1 17.83 -12.33 -67.58
C MET A 1 17.43 -11.12 -66.75
N PHE A 2 16.61 -11.38 -65.72
CA PHE A 2 16.14 -10.32 -64.79
C PHE A 2 16.66 -10.66 -63.40
N SER A 3 17.54 -9.78 -62.95
CA SER A 3 18.10 -9.77 -61.60
C SER A 3 17.04 -9.23 -60.63
N GLN A 4 16.61 -10.01 -59.63
CA GLN A 4 15.83 -9.54 -58.50
C GLN A 4 16.81 -9.15 -57.37
N GLU A 5 16.89 -7.87 -57.12
CA GLU A 5 17.51 -7.34 -55.90
C GLU A 5 16.63 -7.66 -54.69
N ASN A 6 17.11 -8.51 -53.79
CA ASN A 6 16.55 -8.71 -52.45
C ASN A 6 16.89 -7.51 -51.58
N LYS A 7 15.89 -6.67 -51.34
CA LYS A 7 15.95 -5.63 -50.31
C LYS A 7 15.76 -6.31 -48.96
N LEU A 8 16.86 -6.49 -48.22
CA LEU A 8 16.82 -6.82 -46.81
C LEU A 8 16.23 -5.63 -46.06
N GLU A 9 14.98 -5.73 -45.66
CA GLU A 9 14.40 -4.88 -44.63
C GLU A 9 15.06 -5.26 -43.30
N THR A 10 15.96 -4.41 -42.83
CA THR A 10 16.45 -4.44 -41.46
C THR A 10 15.30 -3.93 -40.57
N ASP A 11 14.53 -4.86 -40.02
CA ASP A 11 13.69 -4.59 -38.87
C ASP A 11 14.58 -4.09 -37.73
N SER A 12 14.61 -2.77 -37.56
CA SER A 12 15.18 -2.17 -36.37
C SER A 12 14.21 -2.48 -35.22
N VAL A 13 14.48 -3.56 -34.52
CA VAL A 13 13.89 -3.80 -33.20
C VAL A 13 14.29 -2.61 -32.33
N ARG A 14 13.37 -1.67 -32.18
CA ARG A 14 13.47 -0.58 -31.24
C ARG A 14 13.30 -1.22 -29.87
N THR A 15 14.40 -1.59 -29.23
CA THR A 15 14.39 -1.95 -27.82
C THR A 15 13.91 -0.70 -27.08
N GLU A 16 12.67 -0.70 -26.64
CA GLU A 16 12.22 0.29 -25.65
C GLU A 16 13.16 0.17 -24.45
N LYS A 17 13.84 1.28 -24.15
CA LYS A 17 14.66 1.35 -22.93
C LYS A 17 13.70 1.17 -21.76
N GLU A 18 13.85 0.09 -21.01
CA GLU A 18 13.10 -0.11 -19.78
C GLU A 18 13.19 1.16 -18.92
N LYS A 19 12.04 1.68 -18.56
CA LYS A 19 11.92 2.87 -17.73
C LYS A 19 12.47 2.52 -16.35
N LYS A 20 13.56 3.18 -15.94
CA LYS A 20 14.20 2.88 -14.65
C LYS A 20 13.66 3.68 -13.49
N LEU A 21 13.01 4.78 -13.77
CA LEU A 21 12.45 5.69 -12.77
C LEU A 21 10.95 5.78 -12.98
N GLU A 22 10.20 5.51 -11.94
CA GLU A 22 8.75 5.68 -11.88
C GLU A 22 8.41 6.69 -10.79
N LEU A 23 7.51 7.59 -11.13
CA LEU A 23 7.03 8.64 -10.23
C LEU A 23 5.51 8.55 -10.15
N ASN A 24 4.98 8.53 -8.94
CA ASN A 24 3.55 8.59 -8.69
C ASN A 24 3.25 9.66 -7.64
N LEU A 25 2.13 10.35 -7.81
CA LEU A 25 1.56 11.26 -6.84
C LEU A 25 0.08 10.97 -6.68
N ASP A 26 -0.30 10.45 -5.51
CA ASP A 26 -1.70 10.25 -5.15
C ASP A 26 -2.23 11.41 -4.31
N ILE A 27 -3.44 11.84 -4.61
CA ILE A 27 -4.23 12.75 -3.79
C ILE A 27 -5.53 12.03 -3.46
N VAL A 28 -5.73 11.72 -2.18
CA VAL A 28 -6.89 10.98 -1.69
C VAL A 28 -7.63 11.77 -0.61
N ASN A 29 -8.94 11.58 -0.51
CA ASN A 29 -9.73 12.29 0.51
C ASN A 29 -9.44 11.82 1.94
N ARG A 30 -8.79 10.65 2.09
CA ARG A 30 -8.25 10.11 3.36
C ARG A 30 -7.24 9.01 3.10
N TYR A 31 -6.31 8.81 4.02
CA TYR A 31 -5.38 7.71 4.00
C TYR A 31 -5.95 6.49 4.74
N ILE A 32 -6.11 5.39 4.01
CA ILE A 32 -6.47 4.08 4.57
C ILE A 32 -5.36 3.08 4.24
N TRP A 33 -4.82 2.44 5.26
CA TRP A 33 -3.83 1.38 5.10
C TRP A 33 -4.36 0.08 5.71
N ARG A 34 -4.50 -0.96 4.89
CA ARG A 34 -5.03 -2.28 5.30
C ARG A 34 -6.30 -2.16 6.16
N GLY A 35 -7.27 -1.36 5.70
CA GLY A 35 -8.53 -1.15 6.38
C GLY A 35 -8.53 -0.21 7.59
N GLN A 36 -7.38 0.38 7.92
CA GLN A 36 -7.24 1.34 9.01
C GLN A 36 -7.13 2.77 8.48
N SER A 37 -7.86 3.70 9.11
CA SER A 37 -7.80 5.12 8.78
C SER A 37 -6.67 5.79 9.58
N TRP A 38 -5.61 6.18 8.88
CA TRP A 38 -4.51 6.94 9.45
C TRP A 38 -4.61 8.42 9.07
N GLY A 39 -4.32 9.30 10.02
CA GLY A 39 -4.42 10.75 9.78
C GLY A 39 -5.84 11.30 9.71
N GLY A 40 -6.85 10.53 10.13
CA GLY A 40 -8.23 10.98 10.21
C GLY A 40 -8.94 11.16 8.86
N ASN A 41 -9.94 12.04 8.81
CA ASN A 41 -10.80 12.28 7.64
C ASN A 41 -10.35 13.53 6.86
N TYR A 42 -9.11 13.52 6.41
CA TYR A 42 -8.49 14.65 5.74
C TYR A 42 -7.82 14.25 4.44
N ILE A 43 -7.76 15.17 3.48
CA ILE A 43 -7.06 14.95 2.22
C ILE A 43 -5.59 14.65 2.51
N ALA A 44 -5.10 13.55 1.95
CA ALA A 44 -3.70 13.16 2.02
C ALA A 44 -3.04 13.24 0.65
N VAL A 45 -1.78 13.64 0.64
CA VAL A 45 -0.91 13.68 -0.54
C VAL A 45 0.19 12.66 -0.36
N GLN A 46 0.36 11.78 -1.35
CA GLN A 46 1.16 10.56 -1.23
C GLN A 46 2.09 10.41 -2.44
N PRO A 47 3.29 11.00 -2.40
CA PRO A 47 4.30 10.79 -3.43
C PRO A 47 4.95 9.41 -3.31
N THR A 48 5.22 8.79 -4.46
CA THR A 48 6.02 7.57 -4.61
C THR A 48 7.13 7.79 -5.63
N ILE A 49 8.31 7.30 -5.34
CA ILE A 49 9.45 7.26 -6.26
C ILE A 49 10.00 5.85 -6.26
N GLU A 50 10.10 5.23 -7.42
CA GLU A 50 10.69 3.91 -7.59
C GLU A 50 11.85 3.96 -8.58
N TYR A 51 12.91 3.23 -8.27
CA TYR A 51 14.08 3.10 -9.13
C TYR A 51 14.46 1.63 -9.32
N ALA A 52 14.37 1.16 -10.57
CA ALA A 52 14.83 -0.16 -10.96
C ALA A 52 16.36 -0.20 -11.01
N VAL A 53 16.97 -0.72 -9.95
CA VAL A 53 18.43 -0.90 -9.82
C VAL A 53 18.91 -1.97 -10.80
N THR A 54 18.16 -3.07 -10.88
CA THR A 54 18.32 -4.17 -11.83
C THR A 54 16.94 -4.61 -12.35
N PRO A 55 16.86 -5.48 -13.36
CA PRO A 55 15.55 -6.03 -13.78
C PRO A 55 14.78 -6.77 -12.68
N LYS A 56 15.43 -7.10 -11.57
CA LYS A 56 14.83 -7.83 -10.44
C LYS A 56 14.77 -7.05 -9.15
N LEU A 57 15.49 -5.94 -9.02
CA LEU A 57 15.56 -5.17 -7.78
C LEU A 57 15.10 -3.75 -8.02
N THR A 58 14.05 -3.37 -7.34
CA THR A 58 13.54 -1.99 -7.26
C THR A 58 13.71 -1.46 -5.84
N LEU A 59 14.20 -0.24 -5.72
CA LEU A 59 14.20 0.52 -4.49
C LEU A 59 13.14 1.60 -4.58
N GLY A 60 12.37 1.77 -3.51
CA GLY A 60 11.27 2.70 -3.46
C GLY A 60 11.28 3.60 -2.24
N PHE A 61 10.65 4.73 -2.42
CA PHE A 61 10.31 5.71 -1.40
C PHE A 61 8.82 6.03 -1.53
N TRP A 62 8.12 6.02 -0.43
CA TRP A 62 6.73 6.48 -0.32
C TRP A 62 6.58 7.38 0.90
N ALA A 63 5.76 8.39 0.79
CA ALA A 63 5.42 9.24 1.93
C ALA A 63 3.95 9.64 1.90
N THR A 64 3.44 10.12 3.03
CA THR A 64 2.12 10.74 3.12
C THR A 64 2.10 11.89 4.11
N THR A 65 1.27 12.87 3.82
CA THR A 65 0.92 13.94 4.76
C THR A 65 -0.49 14.45 4.46
N ASN A 66 -1.22 14.86 5.49
CA ASN A 66 -2.55 15.43 5.34
C ASN A 66 -2.62 16.94 5.62
N PHE A 67 -1.51 17.60 5.92
CA PHE A 67 -1.39 19.06 6.17
C PHE A 67 -2.32 19.62 7.25
N GLN A 68 -2.98 18.77 8.05
CA GLN A 68 -3.88 19.24 9.10
C GLN A 68 -3.12 19.55 10.38
N ASN A 69 -3.70 20.43 11.20
CA ASN A 69 -3.14 20.79 12.48
C ASN A 69 -3.61 19.84 13.60
N ASP A 70 -4.72 19.17 13.40
CA ASP A 70 -5.32 18.26 14.36
C ASP A 70 -5.19 16.82 13.86
N TYR A 71 -4.48 16.02 14.61
CA TYR A 71 -4.38 14.58 14.39
C TYR A 71 -4.91 13.85 15.61
N PHE A 72 -5.84 12.95 15.37
CA PHE A 72 -6.40 12.11 16.41
C PHE A 72 -5.60 10.81 16.50
N TYR A 73 -4.91 10.61 17.60
CA TYR A 73 -4.32 9.32 17.94
C TYR A 73 -5.39 8.34 18.40
N PRO A 74 -5.19 7.03 18.18
CA PRO A 74 -6.14 6.00 18.59
C PRO A 74 -6.48 5.98 20.09
N ASP A 75 -5.59 6.50 20.92
CA ASP A 75 -5.75 6.63 22.37
C ASP A 75 -6.55 7.88 22.81
N GLY A 76 -7.05 8.65 21.87
CA GLY A 76 -7.78 9.88 22.14
C GLY A 76 -6.91 11.10 22.37
N VAL A 77 -5.60 11.00 22.15
CA VAL A 77 -4.69 12.13 22.29
C VAL A 77 -4.67 12.93 20.99
N THR A 78 -5.08 14.18 21.04
CA THR A 78 -4.94 15.12 19.92
C THR A 78 -3.50 15.60 19.84
N SER A 79 -2.82 15.34 18.73
CA SER A 79 -1.41 15.73 18.56
C SER A 79 -1.22 17.19 18.11
N GLY A 80 -2.27 17.88 17.72
CA GLY A 80 -2.23 19.28 17.26
C GLY A 80 -1.47 19.53 15.98
N LYS A 81 -1.07 18.48 15.24
CA LYS A 81 -0.38 18.57 13.94
C LYS A 81 -0.75 17.39 13.05
N GLY A 82 -0.63 17.56 11.74
CA GLY A 82 -1.04 16.57 10.77
C GLY A 82 -0.25 15.27 10.81
N TYR A 83 -0.84 14.21 10.23
CA TYR A 83 -0.19 12.92 10.07
C TYR A 83 0.94 12.98 9.04
N GLN A 84 2.03 12.33 9.36
CA GLN A 84 3.19 12.17 8.46
C GLN A 84 3.70 10.74 8.54
N GLU A 85 4.01 10.18 7.39
CA GLU A 85 4.67 8.88 7.29
C GLU A 85 5.66 8.91 6.13
N ILE A 86 6.81 8.27 6.31
CA ILE A 86 7.87 8.14 5.31
C ILE A 86 8.33 6.69 5.33
N ASN A 87 8.27 6.04 4.17
CA ASN A 87 8.63 4.64 4.04
C ASN A 87 9.71 4.47 2.99
N PHE A 88 10.69 3.65 3.29
CA PHE A 88 11.65 3.13 2.32
C PHE A 88 11.40 1.65 2.11
N TYR A 89 11.53 1.19 0.89
CA TYR A 89 11.32 -0.21 0.60
C TYR A 89 12.22 -0.75 -0.51
N ALA A 90 12.39 -2.05 -0.50
CA ALA A 90 13.04 -2.79 -1.58
C ALA A 90 12.12 -3.93 -2.02
N THR A 91 11.97 -4.09 -3.32
CA THR A 91 11.23 -5.19 -3.95
C THR A 91 12.20 -6.02 -4.78
N TYR A 92 12.22 -7.33 -4.54
CA TYR A 92 13.01 -8.27 -5.31
C TYR A 92 12.13 -9.30 -6.00
N GLN A 93 12.16 -9.33 -7.34
CA GLN A 93 11.44 -10.28 -8.17
C GLN A 93 12.14 -11.65 -8.10
N LEU A 94 11.53 -12.61 -7.41
CA LEU A 94 12.04 -13.98 -7.29
C LEU A 94 11.81 -14.78 -8.57
N ASN A 95 10.61 -14.68 -9.13
CA ASN A 95 10.20 -15.27 -10.41
C ASN A 95 8.99 -14.49 -10.97
N ASP A 96 8.39 -14.95 -12.07
CA ASP A 96 7.33 -14.23 -12.80
C ASP A 96 6.07 -13.91 -11.97
N PHE A 97 5.83 -14.63 -10.89
CA PHE A 97 4.63 -14.47 -10.06
C PHE A 97 4.91 -14.18 -8.58
N LEU A 98 6.18 -14.13 -8.16
CA LEU A 98 6.53 -13.99 -6.74
C LEU A 98 7.55 -12.90 -6.53
N GLN A 99 7.20 -11.95 -5.66
CA GLN A 99 8.07 -10.90 -5.16
C GLN A 99 8.31 -11.07 -3.67
N PHE A 100 9.51 -10.75 -3.23
CA PHE A 100 9.84 -10.50 -1.83
C PHE A 100 10.07 -9.01 -1.64
N GLN A 101 9.41 -8.42 -0.63
CA GLN A 101 9.51 -7.01 -0.33
C GLN A 101 9.90 -6.82 1.13
N VAL A 102 10.65 -5.76 1.39
CA VAL A 102 10.93 -5.28 2.75
C VAL A 102 10.59 -3.80 2.79
N TRP A 103 9.69 -3.45 3.70
CA TRP A 103 9.25 -2.08 3.93
C TRP A 103 9.71 -1.61 5.30
N ASP A 104 10.29 -0.43 5.36
CA ASP A 104 10.66 0.27 6.60
C ASP A 104 9.71 1.46 6.78
N TYR A 105 8.69 1.26 7.59
CA TYR A 105 7.69 2.27 7.93
C TYR A 105 8.22 3.20 9.01
N TYR A 106 8.08 4.50 8.83
CA TYR A 106 8.41 5.53 9.80
C TYR A 106 7.29 6.56 9.88
N TRP A 107 6.58 6.59 11.02
CA TRP A 107 5.46 7.52 11.28
C TRP A 107 5.74 8.39 12.49
N PRO A 108 6.61 9.42 12.37
CA PRO A 108 7.00 10.24 13.50
C PRO A 108 5.80 10.97 14.07
N SER A 109 5.69 10.99 15.40
CA SER A 109 4.76 11.89 16.07
C SER A 109 5.22 13.33 15.86
N VAL A 110 4.35 14.17 15.31
CA VAL A 110 4.63 15.60 15.09
C VAL A 110 4.50 16.44 16.35
N SER A 111 3.97 15.85 17.43
CA SER A 111 3.95 16.41 18.79
C SER A 111 4.81 15.58 19.71
N LYS A 112 5.35 16.21 20.76
CA LYS A 112 6.04 15.46 21.80
C LYS A 112 4.99 14.67 22.59
N VAL A 113 5.07 13.34 22.52
CA VAL A 113 4.25 12.41 23.29
C VAL A 113 5.14 11.72 24.30
N ASP A 114 4.74 11.70 25.57
CA ASP A 114 5.52 11.04 26.63
C ASP A 114 5.59 9.53 26.36
N GLY A 115 6.80 8.99 26.46
CA GLY A 115 7.08 7.58 26.20
C GLY A 115 7.22 7.21 24.73
N VAL A 116 7.14 8.16 23.80
CA VAL A 116 7.38 7.95 22.37
C VAL A 116 8.71 8.57 21.95
N ASP A 117 9.58 7.78 21.33
CA ASP A 117 10.83 8.23 20.75
C ASP A 117 10.76 8.26 19.21
N ASN A 118 10.83 9.47 18.66
CA ASN A 118 10.82 9.72 17.22
C ASN A 118 12.17 9.46 16.52
N GLY A 119 13.15 8.86 17.21
CA GLY A 119 14.44 8.55 16.60
C GLY A 119 14.31 7.67 15.37
N PHE A 120 14.83 8.14 14.22
CA PHE A 120 14.71 7.41 12.94
C PHE A 120 15.28 5.98 13.00
N PHE A 121 16.28 5.72 13.82
CA PHE A 121 16.86 4.39 13.99
C PHE A 121 16.36 3.66 15.24
N ASN A 122 15.31 4.17 15.90
CA ASN A 122 14.71 3.48 17.04
C ASN A 122 13.69 2.43 16.56
N TYR A 123 14.10 1.18 16.58
CA TYR A 123 13.26 0.00 16.32
C TYR A 123 12.79 -0.68 17.61
N GLY A 124 12.80 0.04 18.71
CA GLY A 124 12.32 -0.42 20.01
C GLY A 124 10.81 -0.31 20.18
N LYS A 125 10.33 -0.69 21.36
CA LYS A 125 8.92 -0.67 21.73
C LYS A 125 8.33 0.73 21.88
N ASP A 126 9.16 1.73 22.10
CA ASP A 126 8.84 3.15 22.24
C ASP A 126 9.09 3.95 20.94
N GLY A 127 9.61 3.27 19.91
CA GLY A 127 9.87 3.86 18.60
C GLY A 127 8.61 4.02 17.75
N VAL A 128 8.77 4.77 16.68
CA VAL A 128 7.73 5.04 15.66
C VAL A 128 8.10 4.42 14.32
N LYS A 129 8.61 3.19 14.38
CA LYS A 129 9.03 2.42 13.19
C LYS A 129 8.61 0.98 13.28
N THR A 130 8.31 0.40 12.12
CA THR A 130 8.22 -1.06 11.92
C THR A 130 8.84 -1.46 10.59
N VAL A 131 9.38 -2.67 10.56
CA VAL A 131 9.85 -3.31 9.34
C VAL A 131 8.92 -4.46 9.01
N ASP A 132 8.37 -4.46 7.80
CA ASP A 132 7.46 -5.47 7.27
C ASP A 132 8.17 -6.29 6.20
N ALA A 133 8.16 -7.60 6.34
CA ALA A 133 8.60 -8.55 5.32
C ALA A 133 7.37 -9.11 4.60
N ILE A 134 7.32 -8.96 3.28
CA ILE A 134 6.16 -9.27 2.47
C ILE A 134 6.52 -10.27 1.38
N LEU A 135 5.72 -11.31 1.24
CA LEU A 135 5.64 -12.13 0.04
C LEU A 135 4.39 -11.72 -0.73
N TYR A 136 4.60 -11.26 -1.96
CA TYR A 136 3.52 -10.89 -2.86
C TYR A 136 3.50 -11.84 -4.05
N PHE A 137 2.39 -12.51 -4.22
CA PHE A 137 2.12 -13.43 -5.32
C PHE A 137 1.15 -12.74 -6.29
N ASP A 138 1.60 -12.54 -7.52
CA ASP A 138 0.78 -12.06 -8.62
C ASP A 138 0.67 -13.12 -9.69
N PHE A 139 -0.52 -13.71 -9.83
CA PHE A 139 -0.76 -14.78 -10.78
C PHE A 139 -1.26 -14.26 -12.13
N SER A 140 -1.46 -12.95 -12.29
CA SER A 140 -1.88 -12.34 -13.54
C SER A 140 -0.76 -12.41 -14.60
N GLU A 141 0.48 -12.19 -14.19
CA GLU A 141 1.64 -12.17 -15.08
C GLU A 141 2.05 -13.58 -15.54
N GLY A 142 2.35 -14.47 -14.60
CA GLY A 142 2.87 -15.81 -14.91
C GLY A 142 1.83 -16.79 -15.42
N TYR A 143 0.61 -16.74 -14.90
CA TYR A 143 -0.44 -17.74 -15.14
C TYR A 143 -1.70 -17.18 -15.81
N LYS A 144 -1.79 -15.88 -16.01
CA LYS A 144 -2.98 -15.18 -16.54
C LYS A 144 -4.25 -15.38 -15.70
N TYR A 145 -4.08 -15.59 -14.40
CA TYR A 145 -5.17 -15.61 -13.43
C TYR A 145 -5.18 -14.27 -12.68
N PRO A 146 -6.24 -13.47 -12.81
CA PRO A 146 -6.27 -12.10 -12.29
C PRO A 146 -6.47 -12.05 -10.76
N PHE A 147 -5.69 -12.81 -10.00
CA PHE A 147 -5.69 -12.77 -8.54
C PHE A 147 -4.28 -12.65 -7.97
N ASN A 148 -4.21 -12.09 -6.79
CA ASN A 148 -2.98 -11.93 -6.04
C ASN A 148 -3.16 -12.33 -4.58
N ILE A 149 -2.03 -12.61 -3.92
CA ILE A 149 -1.98 -12.93 -2.49
C ILE A 149 -0.83 -12.14 -1.87
N THR A 150 -1.13 -11.45 -0.76
CA THR A 150 -0.12 -10.82 0.08
C THR A 150 0.00 -11.55 1.40
N ILE A 151 1.20 -11.93 1.78
CA ILE A 151 1.54 -12.45 3.11
C ILE A 151 2.57 -11.51 3.70
N SER A 152 2.29 -10.92 4.84
CA SER A 152 3.14 -9.93 5.47
C SER A 152 3.35 -10.25 6.94
N THR A 153 4.54 -9.93 7.46
CA THR A 153 4.87 -10.10 8.88
C THR A 153 5.77 -8.96 9.33
N LEU A 154 5.38 -8.30 10.41
CA LEU A 154 6.21 -7.28 11.05
C LEU A 154 7.38 -7.94 11.77
N ILE A 155 8.60 -7.76 11.25
CA ILE A 155 9.81 -8.46 11.71
C ILE A 155 10.70 -7.62 12.64
N ALA A 156 10.52 -6.31 12.64
CA ALA A 156 11.26 -5.40 13.51
C ALA A 156 10.43 -4.15 13.83
N GLY A 157 10.90 -3.32 14.77
CA GLY A 157 10.24 -2.07 15.16
C GLY A 157 9.19 -2.25 16.25
N ASN A 158 8.25 -1.33 16.34
CA ASN A 158 7.24 -1.25 17.39
C ASN A 158 6.06 -2.20 17.13
N ASP A 159 6.30 -3.48 17.32
CA ASP A 159 5.28 -4.55 17.27
C ASP A 159 5.47 -5.49 18.45
N TYR A 160 4.94 -5.07 19.62
CA TYR A 160 5.11 -5.78 20.87
C TYR A 160 3.77 -6.14 21.49
N ARG A 161 3.75 -7.25 22.20
CA ARG A 161 2.71 -7.64 23.14
C ARG A 161 3.26 -7.61 24.56
N TYR A 162 2.36 -7.44 25.50
CA TYR A 162 2.67 -7.35 26.93
C TYR A 162 1.92 -8.47 27.68
N ASP A 163 2.40 -8.82 28.86
CA ASP A 163 1.64 -9.69 29.76
C ASP A 163 0.40 -8.99 30.34
N SER A 164 -0.36 -9.70 31.15
CA SER A 164 -1.59 -9.19 31.76
C SER A 164 -1.37 -7.99 32.70
N ASN A 165 -0.13 -7.77 33.14
CA ASN A 165 0.24 -6.65 34.00
C ASN A 165 0.77 -5.44 33.21
N GLY A 166 0.85 -5.54 31.87
CA GLY A 166 1.44 -4.53 31.02
C GLY A 166 2.98 -4.52 31.04
N GLU A 167 3.57 -5.59 31.54
CA GLU A 167 5.01 -5.77 31.65
C GLU A 167 5.51 -6.81 30.62
N ASN A 168 6.82 -7.13 30.66
CA ASN A 168 7.42 -8.22 29.87
C ASN A 168 7.11 -8.13 28.37
N ALA A 169 7.46 -7.02 27.75
CA ALA A 169 7.29 -6.79 26.33
C ALA A 169 7.95 -7.88 25.48
N MET A 170 7.19 -8.55 24.63
CA MET A 170 7.68 -9.54 23.68
C MET A 170 7.29 -9.15 22.28
N ARG A 171 8.19 -9.33 21.30
CA ARG A 171 7.87 -9.10 19.89
C ARG A 171 6.74 -10.01 19.45
N ASN A 172 5.76 -9.44 18.76
CA ASN A 172 4.54 -10.17 18.40
C ASN A 172 4.64 -10.86 17.04
N PHE A 173 5.41 -10.32 16.08
CA PHE A 173 5.44 -10.77 14.69
C PHE A 173 4.03 -10.75 14.07
N THR A 174 3.35 -9.62 14.21
CA THR A 174 1.99 -9.44 13.66
C THR A 174 1.99 -9.75 12.18
N SER A 175 1.10 -10.66 11.77
CA SER A 175 1.03 -11.19 10.41
C SER A 175 -0.31 -10.88 9.77
N TYR A 176 -0.26 -10.54 8.49
CA TYR A 176 -1.41 -10.15 7.67
C TYR A 176 -1.46 -11.01 6.41
N LEU A 177 -2.65 -11.42 6.03
CA LEU A 177 -2.93 -12.16 4.80
C LEU A 177 -4.02 -11.43 4.01
N GLU A 178 -3.80 -11.23 2.71
CA GLU A 178 -4.77 -10.60 1.83
C GLU A 178 -4.90 -11.37 0.51
N PHE A 179 -6.12 -11.46 0.02
CA PHE A 179 -6.44 -11.93 -1.32
C PHE A 179 -7.06 -10.80 -2.11
N GLY A 180 -6.56 -10.58 -3.31
CA GLY A 180 -7.09 -9.63 -4.27
C GLY A 180 -7.44 -10.32 -5.59
N TYR A 181 -8.37 -9.71 -6.31
CA TYR A 181 -8.76 -10.13 -7.66
C TYR A 181 -8.99 -8.89 -8.50
N THR A 182 -8.51 -8.89 -9.75
CA THR A 182 -8.70 -7.76 -10.67
C THR A 182 -9.54 -8.19 -11.86
N PHE A 183 -10.54 -7.42 -12.24
CA PHE A 183 -11.27 -7.62 -13.48
C PHE A 183 -11.71 -6.31 -14.12
N THR A 184 -11.70 -6.29 -15.45
CA THR A 184 -12.07 -5.11 -16.23
C THR A 184 -13.53 -5.16 -16.61
N LEU A 185 -14.27 -4.10 -16.27
CA LEU A 185 -15.64 -3.88 -16.71
C LEU A 185 -15.65 -3.10 -18.03
N PHE A 186 -16.64 -3.39 -18.84
CA PHE A 186 -16.94 -2.60 -20.04
C PHE A 186 -15.77 -2.46 -21.01
N GLU A 187 -15.06 -3.56 -21.29
CA GLU A 187 -13.94 -3.56 -22.28
C GLU A 187 -14.33 -2.90 -23.61
N LYS A 188 -15.60 -3.01 -24.01
CA LYS A 188 -16.15 -2.43 -25.24
C LYS A 188 -17.52 -1.79 -24.98
N SER A 189 -17.54 -0.62 -24.34
CA SER A 189 -18.77 0.15 -24.15
C SER A 189 -18.95 1.21 -25.24
N ALA A 190 -20.18 1.45 -25.68
CA ALA A 190 -20.52 2.60 -26.54
C ALA A 190 -20.27 3.94 -25.80
N ILE A 191 -20.31 3.92 -24.47
CA ILE A 191 -20.02 5.06 -23.62
C ILE A 191 -18.53 5.03 -23.25
N LYS A 192 -17.71 5.80 -23.95
CA LYS A 192 -16.24 5.79 -23.82
C LYS A 192 -15.73 5.99 -22.38
N VAL A 193 -16.41 6.79 -21.57
CA VAL A 193 -16.02 7.03 -20.17
C VAL A 193 -16.10 5.76 -19.30
N LEU A 194 -16.90 4.79 -19.68
CA LEU A 194 -17.05 3.52 -18.96
C LEU A 194 -16.08 2.43 -19.45
N ASN A 195 -15.40 2.62 -20.59
CA ASN A 195 -14.49 1.61 -21.12
C ASN A 195 -13.30 1.39 -20.20
N GLY A 196 -12.98 0.14 -19.90
CA GLY A 196 -11.79 -0.23 -19.17
C GLY A 196 -11.80 0.30 -17.72
N ILE A 197 -12.94 0.22 -17.03
CA ILE A 197 -12.97 0.39 -15.58
C ILE A 197 -12.48 -0.90 -14.96
N GLU A 198 -11.40 -0.81 -14.19
CA GLU A 198 -10.90 -1.92 -13.39
C GLU A 198 -11.60 -1.97 -12.04
N LEU A 199 -11.93 -3.17 -11.59
CA LEU A 199 -12.45 -3.44 -10.26
C LEU A 199 -11.51 -4.39 -9.53
N ASP A 200 -11.09 -3.99 -8.33
CA ASP A 200 -10.16 -4.71 -7.48
C ASP A 200 -10.81 -5.01 -6.13
N PRO A 201 -11.62 -6.08 -6.01
CA PRO A 201 -12.07 -6.56 -4.71
C PRO A 201 -10.91 -7.17 -3.93
N VAL A 202 -10.89 -6.88 -2.62
CA VAL A 202 -9.90 -7.42 -1.69
C VAL A 202 -10.58 -7.96 -0.44
N ILE A 203 -9.94 -8.95 0.17
CA ILE A 203 -10.24 -9.42 1.51
C ILE A 203 -8.94 -9.69 2.26
N GLY A 204 -8.73 -8.97 3.35
CA GLY A 204 -7.52 -9.06 4.16
C GLY A 204 -7.82 -9.23 5.63
N ALA A 205 -7.00 -10.03 6.29
CA ALA A 205 -7.14 -10.36 7.70
C ALA A 205 -5.79 -10.32 8.42
N VAL A 206 -5.82 -9.88 9.67
CA VAL A 206 -4.74 -10.13 10.62
C VAL A 206 -4.93 -11.54 11.17
N ILE A 207 -3.91 -12.37 11.04
CA ILE A 207 -3.95 -13.78 11.45
C ILE A 207 -3.24 -14.02 12.79
N ASN A 208 -2.56 -12.99 13.31
CA ASN A 208 -1.83 -13.02 14.56
C ASN A 208 -1.73 -11.58 15.12
N ASN A 209 -2.68 -11.13 15.94
CA ASN A 209 -2.77 -9.75 16.40
C ASN A 209 -2.83 -9.64 17.93
N LYS A 210 -1.76 -10.07 18.62
CA LYS A 210 -1.65 -9.94 20.09
C LYS A 210 -1.15 -8.57 20.55
N ALA A 211 -0.61 -7.77 19.67
CA ALA A 211 -0.11 -6.43 19.96
C ALA A 211 -1.11 -5.32 19.62
N ALA A 212 -2.29 -5.66 19.15
CA ALA A 212 -3.30 -4.73 18.67
C ALA A 212 -2.81 -3.76 17.57
N TYR A 213 -1.78 -4.14 16.81
CA TYR A 213 -1.17 -3.28 15.81
C TYR A 213 -2.17 -2.85 14.72
N TYR A 214 -3.02 -3.77 14.29
CA TYR A 214 -4.01 -3.52 13.23
C TYR A 214 -5.42 -3.23 13.76
N SER A 215 -5.73 -3.65 14.96
CA SER A 215 -7.03 -3.40 15.52
C SER A 215 -6.93 -3.44 17.03
N TYR A 216 -7.19 -2.39 17.70
CA TYR A 216 -6.97 -2.22 19.13
C TYR A 216 -7.57 -3.30 20.04
N ALA A 217 -8.10 -4.40 19.52
CA ALA A 217 -8.91 -5.17 20.37
C ALA A 217 -9.19 -6.63 20.13
N ASP A 218 -9.07 -7.13 18.96
CA ASP A 218 -9.40 -8.54 18.73
C ASP A 218 -8.10 -9.38 18.90
N TYR A 219 -7.58 -9.35 20.12
CA TYR A 219 -6.42 -10.12 20.48
C TYR A 219 -6.67 -11.62 20.33
N ASP A 220 -5.69 -12.33 19.78
CA ASP A 220 -5.68 -13.80 19.62
C ASP A 220 -6.71 -14.37 18.63
N GLU A 221 -7.43 -13.50 17.90
CA GLU A 221 -8.41 -13.91 16.88
C GLU A 221 -7.97 -13.49 15.47
N VAL A 222 -8.42 -14.21 14.47
CA VAL A 222 -8.32 -13.78 13.07
C VAL A 222 -9.31 -12.64 12.87
N SER A 223 -8.79 -11.46 12.49
CA SER A 223 -9.63 -10.27 12.31
C SER A 223 -9.62 -9.83 10.85
N PHE A 224 -10.78 -9.87 10.20
CA PHE A 224 -10.96 -9.34 8.85
C PHE A 224 -11.03 -7.82 8.92
N ILE A 225 -9.95 -7.16 8.56
CA ILE A 225 -9.79 -5.70 8.70
C ILE A 225 -9.87 -4.95 7.38
N ASN A 226 -9.69 -5.62 6.24
CA ASN A 226 -9.68 -5.00 4.93
C ASN A 226 -10.57 -5.80 3.98
N MET A 227 -11.83 -5.42 3.90
CA MET A 227 -12.77 -5.97 2.93
C MET A 227 -13.24 -4.84 2.04
N GLY A 228 -12.87 -4.84 0.78
CA GLY A 228 -13.12 -3.69 -0.07
C GLY A 228 -13.26 -4.00 -1.54
N ILE A 229 -13.61 -2.97 -2.27
CA ILE A 229 -13.60 -2.97 -3.73
C ILE A 229 -13.18 -1.58 -4.21
N LYS A 230 -12.14 -1.55 -5.03
CA LYS A 230 -11.65 -0.32 -5.68
C LYS A 230 -12.08 -0.34 -7.14
N ALA A 231 -12.68 0.74 -7.59
CA ALA A 231 -12.92 1.00 -9.01
C ALA A 231 -11.89 2.02 -9.49
N THR A 232 -11.19 1.71 -10.58
CA THR A 232 -10.18 2.59 -11.17
C THR A 232 -10.49 2.85 -12.64
N LYS A 233 -10.42 4.10 -13.05
CA LYS A 233 -10.47 4.52 -14.44
C LYS A 233 -9.19 5.25 -14.80
N GLU A 234 -8.38 4.64 -15.63
CA GLU A 234 -7.17 5.30 -16.15
C GLU A 234 -7.53 6.29 -17.26
N ILE A 235 -6.87 7.45 -17.23
CA ILE A 235 -6.93 8.49 -18.26
C ILE A 235 -5.50 8.70 -18.76
N ASP A 236 -5.28 8.41 -20.03
CA ASP A 236 -4.00 8.68 -20.68
C ASP A 236 -3.92 10.18 -21.03
N LEU A 237 -2.92 10.86 -20.52
CA LEU A 237 -2.62 12.27 -20.79
C LEU A 237 -1.58 12.43 -21.91
N GLY A 238 -1.04 11.33 -22.42
CA GLY A 238 0.03 11.31 -23.42
C GLY A 238 1.43 11.50 -22.82
N ASN A 239 2.45 11.29 -23.65
CA ASN A 239 3.86 11.40 -23.27
C ASN A 239 4.29 10.50 -22.10
N GLY A 240 3.61 9.35 -21.91
CA GLY A 240 3.87 8.42 -20.82
C GLY A 240 3.34 8.88 -19.46
N ILE A 241 2.43 9.86 -19.44
CA ILE A 241 1.75 10.34 -18.23
C ILE A 241 0.34 9.78 -18.22
N THR A 242 -0.05 9.15 -17.12
CA THR A 242 -1.43 8.71 -16.87
C THR A 242 -2.03 9.36 -15.63
N MET A 243 -3.35 9.46 -15.61
CA MET A 243 -4.12 10.02 -14.49
C MET A 243 -5.25 9.05 -14.10
N PRO A 244 -4.97 8.03 -13.28
CA PRO A 244 -6.01 7.19 -12.71
C PRO A 244 -6.94 7.96 -11.77
N LEU A 245 -8.24 7.79 -11.98
CA LEU A 245 -9.29 8.21 -11.04
C LEU A 245 -9.78 6.98 -10.30
N SER A 246 -9.87 7.03 -8.99
CA SER A 246 -10.27 5.88 -8.19
C SER A 246 -11.39 6.19 -7.20
N LEU A 247 -12.21 5.18 -6.95
CA LEU A 247 -13.19 5.15 -5.88
C LEU A 247 -13.09 3.80 -5.17
N ASN A 248 -12.77 3.81 -3.89
CA ASN A 248 -12.56 2.60 -3.12
C ASN A 248 -13.52 2.58 -1.92
N TYR A 249 -14.34 1.54 -1.82
CA TYR A 249 -15.10 1.23 -0.63
C TYR A 249 -14.35 0.21 0.21
N ILE A 250 -14.16 0.49 1.49
CA ILE A 250 -13.44 -0.36 2.44
C ILE A 250 -14.28 -0.55 3.69
N HIS A 251 -14.39 -1.80 4.13
CA HIS A 251 -15.00 -2.19 5.38
C HIS A 251 -13.95 -2.83 6.29
N ASN A 252 -13.82 -2.29 7.51
CA ASN A 252 -13.04 -2.91 8.57
C ASN A 252 -14.00 -3.66 9.51
N GLY A 253 -13.81 -4.99 9.62
CA GLY A 253 -14.66 -5.86 10.42
C GLY A 253 -14.22 -6.01 11.87
N ALA A 254 -13.06 -5.46 12.26
CA ALA A 254 -12.56 -5.57 13.62
C ALA A 254 -13.44 -4.81 14.61
N LYS A 255 -13.87 -5.50 15.65
CA LYS A 255 -14.90 -5.03 16.59
C LYS A 255 -14.56 -3.70 17.27
N HIS A 256 -13.34 -3.52 17.72
CA HIS A 256 -12.91 -2.34 18.46
C HIS A 256 -12.33 -1.22 17.61
N ASN A 257 -11.82 -1.54 16.42
CA ASN A 257 -11.36 -0.51 15.47
C ASN A 257 -12.50 0.41 15.05
N THR A 258 -13.73 -0.10 15.05
CA THR A 258 -14.92 0.62 14.61
C THR A 258 -15.38 1.72 15.57
N GLU A 259 -15.05 1.63 16.85
CA GLU A 259 -15.40 2.64 17.85
C GLU A 259 -14.51 3.87 17.74
N THR A 260 -13.25 3.70 17.36
CA THR A 260 -12.26 4.79 17.32
C THR A 260 -12.09 5.38 15.93
N PHE A 261 -12.01 4.56 14.88
CA PHE A 261 -11.63 4.99 13.51
C PHE A 261 -12.77 4.92 12.50
N GLY A 262 -13.89 4.30 12.89
CA GLY A 262 -14.97 4.01 11.97
C GLY A 262 -14.83 2.64 11.31
N LYS A 263 -15.88 2.24 10.63
CA LYS A 263 -16.04 0.87 10.08
C LYS A 263 -16.06 0.83 8.57
N ASN A 264 -16.60 1.87 7.95
CA ASN A 264 -16.82 1.95 6.53
C ASN A 264 -16.18 3.22 5.98
N TYR A 265 -15.42 3.06 4.92
CA TYR A 265 -14.72 4.17 4.29
C TYR A 265 -15.04 4.22 2.81
N LEU A 266 -15.29 5.42 2.30
CA LEU A 266 -15.32 5.70 0.88
C LEU A 266 -14.12 6.62 0.56
N VAL A 267 -13.19 6.10 -0.20
CA VAL A 267 -11.95 6.80 -0.57
C VAL A 267 -12.00 7.14 -2.05
N ALA A 268 -12.04 8.43 -2.35
CA ALA A 268 -11.88 8.95 -3.70
C ALA A 268 -10.43 9.41 -3.88
N GLY A 269 -9.83 9.08 -5.01
CA GLY A 269 -8.44 9.39 -5.32
C GLY A 269 -8.23 9.84 -6.76
N ILE A 270 -7.21 10.66 -6.93
CA ILE A 270 -6.62 11.02 -8.21
C ILE A 270 -5.13 10.71 -8.11
N SER A 271 -4.60 9.98 -9.08
CA SER A 271 -3.17 9.70 -9.18
C SER A 271 -2.59 10.41 -10.41
N LEU A 272 -1.31 10.70 -10.38
CA LEU A 272 -0.53 11.16 -11.52
C LEU A 272 0.71 10.28 -11.63
N ASN A 273 0.80 9.50 -12.69
CA ASN A 273 1.90 8.56 -12.91
C ASN A 273 2.77 9.00 -14.09
N TYR A 274 4.09 8.87 -13.89
CA TYR A 274 5.09 9.13 -14.93
C TYR A 274 6.16 8.04 -14.93
#